data_ad1f498e9c0a216070203ccce2c2d492
#
_entry.id   ad1f498e9c0a216070203ccce2c2d492
#
_cell.length_a   1.000
_cell.length_b   1.000
_cell.length_c   1.000
_cell.angle_alpha   90.00
_cell.angle_beta   90.00
_cell.angle_gamma   90.00
#
_symmetry.space_group_name_H-M   'P 1'
#
loop_
_entity.id
_entity.type
_entity.pdbx_description
1 polymer ?
#
loop_
_entity_poly.entity_id
_entity_poly.type
_entity_poly.pdbx_seq_one_letter_code
_entity_poly.pdbx_strand_id
1 'polypeptide(L)'
;ACIIILASVYAFGLWPDTARIRHFVRRGLCCPAYGNPLGLRDGELLPIVDCQEVSRGVYDIKVTATTKSVDDLAKMAPLISGYLQGRLWAFAITEIIPSEACNFIIFRADDVLADKSITYRSVRKMRPLSPYKLAVQYGTDIDLTTSGSMLIVGKTRGGKTTGVIALLLQVLLQ
;
A
#
# COMPACT_ATOMS: atom_id res chain seq x y z
N ALA A 1 -5.79 35.71 5.57
CA ALA A 1 -5.70 34.65 4.50
C ALA A 1 -4.48 33.77 4.67
N CYS A 2 -3.25 34.31 4.78
CA CYS A 2 -2.01 33.53 4.90
C CYS A 2 -1.97 32.60 6.13
N ILE A 3 -2.48 33.04 7.29
CA ILE A 3 -2.50 32.24 8.52
C ILE A 3 -3.39 31.02 8.37
N ILE A 4 -4.54 31.17 7.70
CA ILE A 4 -5.47 30.05 7.46
C ILE A 4 -4.84 29.03 6.52
N ILE A 5 -4.13 29.47 5.48
CA ILE A 5 -3.43 28.60 4.54
C ILE A 5 -2.31 27.83 5.26
N LEU A 6 -1.49 28.53 6.07
CA LEU A 6 -0.43 27.89 6.86
C LEU A 6 -0.99 26.89 7.88
N ALA A 7 -2.05 27.26 8.60
CA ALA A 7 -2.72 26.34 9.54
C ALA A 7 -3.32 25.12 8.84
N SER A 8 -3.90 25.30 7.63
CA SER A 8 -4.44 24.19 6.84
C SER A 8 -3.34 23.24 6.36
N VAL A 9 -2.22 23.77 5.88
CA VAL A 9 -1.05 22.99 5.44
C VAL A 9 -0.45 22.23 6.63
N TYR A 10 -0.31 22.89 7.78
CA TYR A 10 0.21 22.28 9.00
C TYR A 10 -0.74 21.18 9.53
N ALA A 11 -2.04 21.46 9.63
CA ALA A 11 -3.04 20.49 10.07
C ALA A 11 -3.12 19.29 9.11
N PHE A 12 -2.99 19.51 7.79
CA PHE A 12 -2.97 18.46 6.81
C PHE A 12 -1.70 17.59 6.91
N GLY A 13 -0.57 18.18 7.27
CA GLY A 13 0.68 17.45 7.53
C GLY A 13 0.63 16.54 8.77
N LEU A 14 -0.28 16.84 9.72
CA LEU A 14 -0.51 16.02 10.91
C LEU A 14 -1.52 14.88 10.71
N TRP A 15 -2.22 14.86 9.58
CA TRP A 15 -3.16 13.78 9.31
C TRP A 15 -2.41 12.45 9.11
N PRO A 16 -2.94 11.34 9.67
CA PRO A 16 -2.40 10.01 9.39
C PRO A 16 -2.50 9.71 7.89
N ASP A 17 -1.52 8.98 7.37
CA ASP A 17 -1.43 8.67 5.95
C ASP A 17 -2.70 8.00 5.41
N THR A 18 -3.33 7.12 6.20
CA THR A 18 -4.61 6.50 5.87
C THR A 18 -5.73 7.51 5.59
N ALA A 19 -5.83 8.57 6.42
CA ALA A 19 -6.83 9.63 6.22
C ALA A 19 -6.53 10.47 4.98
N ARG A 20 -5.25 10.73 4.71
CA ARG A 20 -4.79 11.46 3.52
C ARG A 20 -5.07 10.67 2.25
N ILE A 21 -4.70 9.39 2.21
CA ILE A 21 -4.96 8.47 1.08
C ILE A 21 -6.46 8.42 0.80
N ARG A 22 -7.27 8.17 1.82
CA ARG A 22 -8.74 8.15 1.72
C ARG A 22 -9.29 9.44 1.13
N HIS A 23 -8.80 10.59 1.59
CA HIS A 23 -9.24 11.90 1.10
C HIS A 23 -8.92 12.08 -0.40
N PHE A 24 -7.69 11.80 -0.81
CA PHE A 24 -7.27 11.98 -2.19
C PHE A 24 -7.99 11.01 -3.15
N VAL A 25 -8.11 9.75 -2.77
CA VAL A 25 -8.81 8.75 -3.59
C VAL A 25 -10.28 9.12 -3.72
N ARG A 26 -10.96 9.45 -2.61
CA ARG A 26 -12.35 9.88 -2.65
C ARG A 26 -12.54 11.13 -3.52
N ARG A 27 -11.68 12.13 -3.34
CA ARG A 27 -11.73 13.35 -4.14
C ARG A 27 -11.49 13.07 -5.61
N GLY A 28 -10.49 12.26 -5.94
CA GLY A 28 -10.18 11.91 -7.32
C GLY A 28 -11.31 11.16 -8.02
N LEU A 29 -11.91 10.18 -7.34
CA LEU A 29 -12.98 9.37 -7.91
C LEU A 29 -14.32 10.10 -8.02
N CYS A 30 -14.63 11.00 -7.06
CA CYS A 30 -15.98 11.55 -6.90
C CYS A 30 -16.08 13.04 -7.24
N CYS A 31 -14.98 13.76 -7.45
CA CYS A 31 -15.02 15.19 -7.72
C CYS A 31 -15.18 15.47 -9.21
N PRO A 32 -16.20 16.25 -9.62
CA PRO A 32 -16.42 16.62 -11.02
C PRO A 32 -15.24 17.36 -11.66
N ALA A 33 -14.45 18.10 -10.86
CA ALA A 33 -13.27 18.81 -11.33
C ALA A 33 -12.19 17.88 -11.92
N TYR A 34 -12.21 16.58 -11.60
CA TYR A 34 -11.32 15.57 -12.16
C TYR A 34 -11.95 14.77 -13.31
N GLY A 35 -13.00 15.31 -13.94
CA GLY A 35 -13.60 14.72 -15.13
C GLY A 35 -14.60 13.60 -14.86
N ASN A 36 -15.07 13.45 -13.61
CA ASN A 36 -16.05 12.44 -13.22
C ASN A 36 -15.69 11.03 -13.75
N PRO A 37 -14.53 10.46 -13.35
CA PRO A 37 -14.02 9.22 -13.94
C PRO A 37 -14.96 8.02 -13.74
N LEU A 38 -15.81 8.05 -12.71
CA LEU A 38 -16.82 7.02 -12.48
C LEU A 38 -18.11 7.25 -13.29
N GLY A 39 -18.24 8.40 -13.98
CA GLY A 39 -19.45 8.73 -14.73
C GLY A 39 -20.70 8.76 -13.84
N LEU A 40 -20.56 9.23 -12.59
CA LEU A 40 -21.67 9.34 -11.67
C LEU A 40 -22.64 10.44 -12.10
N ARG A 41 -23.93 10.17 -12.03
CA ARG A 41 -25.00 11.15 -12.30
C ARG A 41 -25.36 11.91 -11.03
N ASP A 42 -25.99 13.07 -11.21
CA ASP A 42 -26.53 13.82 -10.06
C ASP A 42 -27.54 12.97 -9.30
N GLY A 43 -27.35 12.87 -7.98
CA GLY A 43 -28.20 12.06 -7.11
C GLY A 43 -27.76 10.60 -6.95
N GLU A 44 -26.75 10.10 -7.67
CA GLU A 44 -26.19 8.77 -7.42
C GLU A 44 -25.37 8.73 -6.15
N LEU A 45 -25.43 7.56 -5.47
CA LEU A 45 -24.66 7.33 -4.23
C LEU A 45 -23.15 7.28 -4.56
N LEU A 46 -22.40 8.11 -3.84
CA LEU A 46 -20.96 8.12 -3.93
C LEU A 46 -20.37 6.84 -3.32
N PRO A 47 -19.33 6.24 -3.92
CA PRO A 47 -18.64 5.11 -3.33
C PRO A 47 -18.02 5.50 -2.00
N ILE A 48 -18.10 4.58 -1.04
CA ILE A 48 -17.44 4.74 0.25
C ILE A 48 -16.00 4.28 0.07
N VAL A 49 -15.05 5.16 0.39
CA VAL A 49 -13.63 4.87 0.38
C VAL A 49 -13.14 4.76 1.80
N ASP A 50 -12.55 3.65 2.15
CA ASP A 50 -11.85 3.42 3.41
C ASP A 50 -10.39 3.02 3.14
N CYS A 51 -9.50 3.23 4.13
CA CYS A 51 -8.08 2.95 3.98
C CYS A 51 -7.52 2.42 5.29
N GLN A 52 -6.83 1.29 5.22
CA GLN A 52 -6.18 0.66 6.35
C GLN A 52 -4.72 0.38 6.02
N GLU A 53 -3.81 0.67 6.95
CA GLU A 53 -2.42 0.24 6.85
C GLU A 53 -2.32 -1.24 7.25
N VAL A 54 -1.83 -2.06 6.32
CA VAL A 54 -1.63 -3.50 6.52
C VAL A 54 -0.24 -3.78 7.07
N SER A 55 0.74 -3.08 6.53
CA SER A 55 2.13 -3.10 7.00
C SER A 55 2.77 -1.77 6.66
N ARG A 56 3.99 -1.55 7.14
CA ARG A 56 4.70 -0.29 6.94
C ARG A 56 4.80 0.07 5.45
N GLY A 57 4.12 1.16 5.07
CA GLY A 57 4.08 1.65 3.69
C GLY A 57 3.20 0.83 2.74
N VAL A 58 2.39 -0.11 3.25
CA VAL A 58 1.42 -0.88 2.46
C VAL A 58 0.02 -0.62 3.00
N TYR A 59 -0.86 -0.19 2.13
CA TYR A 59 -2.21 0.25 2.48
C TYR A 59 -3.24 -0.49 1.63
N ASP A 60 -4.29 -0.98 2.27
CA ASP A 60 -5.46 -1.50 1.58
C ASP A 60 -6.52 -0.39 1.48
N ILE A 61 -6.85 -0.02 0.26
CA ILE A 61 -7.85 1.00 -0.05
C ILE A 61 -9.11 0.27 -0.50
N LYS A 62 -10.10 0.22 0.38
CA LYS A 62 -11.39 -0.40 0.12
C LYS A 62 -12.34 0.61 -0.51
N VAL A 63 -12.86 0.28 -1.69
CA VAL A 63 -13.87 1.08 -2.39
C VAL A 63 -15.14 0.26 -2.51
N THR A 64 -16.23 0.75 -1.94
CA THR A 64 -17.52 0.04 -1.96
C THR A 64 -18.21 0.27 -3.30
N ALA A 65 -18.63 -0.81 -3.93
CA ALA A 65 -19.47 -0.76 -5.12
C ALA A 65 -20.88 -0.27 -4.72
N THR A 66 -21.34 0.79 -5.35
CA THR A 66 -22.70 1.35 -5.14
C THR A 66 -23.50 1.22 -6.41
N THR A 67 -23.35 2.17 -7.33
CA THR A 67 -24.01 2.17 -8.64
C THR A 67 -23.15 1.62 -9.75
N LYS A 68 -21.85 1.43 -9.51
CA LYS A 68 -20.88 0.89 -10.46
C LYS A 68 -20.52 -0.54 -10.11
N SER A 69 -20.22 -1.34 -11.14
CA SER A 69 -19.74 -2.70 -10.95
C SER A 69 -18.34 -2.73 -10.37
N VAL A 70 -17.97 -3.84 -9.74
CA VAL A 70 -16.61 -4.08 -9.25
C VAL A 70 -15.59 -4.04 -10.40
N ASP A 71 -15.98 -4.53 -11.59
CA ASP A 71 -15.12 -4.51 -12.78
C ASP A 71 -14.85 -3.10 -13.28
N ASP A 72 -15.84 -2.20 -13.20
CA ASP A 72 -15.65 -0.79 -13.58
C ASP A 72 -14.76 -0.08 -12.56
N LEU A 73 -14.88 -0.41 -11.28
CA LEU A 73 -13.99 0.09 -10.24
C LEU A 73 -12.56 -0.43 -10.43
N ALA A 74 -12.37 -1.69 -10.82
CA ALA A 74 -11.04 -2.26 -11.06
C ALA A 74 -10.27 -1.50 -12.15
N LYS A 75 -10.96 -1.01 -13.19
CA LYS A 75 -10.36 -0.20 -14.25
C LYS A 75 -9.85 1.16 -13.75
N MET A 76 -10.23 1.58 -12.55
CA MET A 76 -9.79 2.85 -11.96
C MET A 76 -8.41 2.77 -11.30
N ALA A 77 -7.79 1.58 -11.18
CA ALA A 77 -6.49 1.42 -10.53
C ALA A 77 -5.40 2.38 -11.05
N PRO A 78 -5.22 2.60 -12.37
CA PRO A 78 -4.22 3.54 -12.86
C PRO A 78 -4.51 4.99 -12.44
N LEU A 79 -5.80 5.38 -12.39
CA LEU A 79 -6.21 6.70 -11.94
C LEU A 79 -5.96 6.87 -10.45
N ILE A 80 -6.29 5.87 -9.63
CA ILE A 80 -6.04 5.89 -8.18
C ILE A 80 -4.54 6.03 -7.93
N SER A 81 -3.70 5.26 -8.62
CA SER A 81 -2.25 5.41 -8.55
C SER A 81 -1.82 6.84 -8.91
N GLY A 82 -2.40 7.43 -9.95
CA GLY A 82 -2.12 8.82 -10.34
C GLY A 82 -2.49 9.85 -9.28
N TYR A 83 -3.61 9.68 -8.57
CA TYR A 83 -4.02 10.58 -7.48
C TYR A 83 -3.11 10.48 -6.25
N LEU A 84 -2.42 9.37 -6.09
CA LEU A 84 -1.52 9.09 -4.98
C LEU A 84 -0.05 9.40 -5.28
N GLN A 85 0.23 10.06 -6.42
CA GLN A 85 1.56 10.57 -6.71
C GLN A 85 1.74 11.98 -6.15
N GLY A 86 2.86 12.23 -5.50
CA GLY A 86 3.15 13.53 -4.90
C GLY A 86 4.64 13.73 -4.64
N ARG A 87 5.00 14.89 -4.09
CA ARG A 87 6.41 15.20 -3.76
C ARG A 87 6.96 14.35 -2.62
N LEU A 88 6.11 13.93 -1.69
CA LEU A 88 6.50 13.25 -0.45
C LEU A 88 6.07 11.79 -0.42
N TRP A 89 5.31 11.33 -1.40
CA TRP A 89 4.83 9.95 -1.49
C TRP A 89 4.68 9.53 -2.94
N ALA A 90 4.83 8.25 -3.18
CA ALA A 90 4.57 7.65 -4.48
C ALA A 90 4.02 6.23 -4.23
N PHE A 91 2.71 6.07 -4.43
CA PHE A 91 2.05 4.79 -4.25
C PHE A 91 1.84 4.10 -5.59
N ALA A 92 2.22 2.83 -5.65
CA ALA A 92 1.88 1.95 -6.76
C ALA A 92 0.76 1.01 -6.33
N ILE A 93 -0.27 0.84 -7.17
CA ILE A 93 -1.26 -0.22 -6.95
C ILE A 93 -0.63 -1.53 -7.40
N THR A 94 -0.36 -2.42 -6.45
CA THR A 94 0.31 -3.69 -6.68
C THR A 94 -0.64 -4.86 -6.83
N GLU A 95 -1.83 -4.76 -6.23
CA GLU A 95 -2.81 -5.82 -6.24
C GLU A 95 -4.23 -5.26 -6.26
N ILE A 96 -5.14 -5.95 -6.93
CA ILE A 96 -6.56 -5.62 -7.00
C ILE A 96 -7.32 -6.84 -6.53
N ILE A 97 -8.01 -6.72 -5.39
CA ILE A 97 -8.69 -7.83 -4.73
C ILE A 97 -10.20 -7.54 -4.73
N PRO A 98 -10.97 -8.14 -5.65
CA PRO A 98 -12.43 -8.06 -5.59
C PRO A 98 -12.96 -8.90 -4.42
N SER A 99 -14.03 -8.43 -3.78
CA SER A 99 -14.72 -9.23 -2.78
C SER A 99 -15.52 -10.37 -3.45
N GLU A 100 -15.64 -11.51 -2.79
CA GLU A 100 -16.43 -12.65 -3.28
C GLU A 100 -17.90 -12.26 -3.52
N ALA A 101 -18.46 -11.37 -2.70
CA ALA A 101 -19.82 -10.87 -2.82
C ALA A 101 -19.97 -9.73 -3.85
N CYS A 102 -18.91 -9.34 -4.56
CA CYS A 102 -18.89 -8.25 -5.53
C CYS A 102 -19.47 -6.91 -5.01
N ASN A 103 -19.37 -6.66 -3.71
CA ASN A 103 -19.90 -5.45 -3.08
C ASN A 103 -18.83 -4.40 -2.77
N PHE A 104 -17.56 -4.75 -2.84
CA PHE A 104 -16.42 -3.84 -2.75
C PHE A 104 -15.20 -4.39 -3.47
N ILE A 105 -14.22 -3.54 -3.68
CA ILE A 105 -12.91 -3.88 -4.21
C ILE A 105 -11.84 -3.29 -3.29
N ILE A 106 -10.74 -3.99 -3.12
CA ILE A 106 -9.58 -3.52 -2.38
C ILE A 106 -8.45 -3.29 -3.37
N PHE A 107 -7.90 -2.07 -3.36
CA PHE A 107 -6.68 -1.72 -4.04
C PHE A 107 -5.54 -1.73 -3.03
N ARG A 108 -4.60 -2.63 -3.17
CA ARG A 108 -3.39 -2.64 -2.36
C ARG A 108 -2.40 -1.64 -2.94
N ALA A 109 -2.16 -0.59 -2.19
CA ALA A 109 -1.24 0.48 -2.53
C ALA A 109 0.07 0.31 -1.75
N ASP A 110 1.17 0.32 -2.46
CA ASP A 110 2.52 0.20 -1.91
C ASP A 110 3.26 1.53 -2.07
N ASP A 111 3.69 2.14 -0.96
CA ASP A 111 4.55 3.32 -0.99
C ASP A 111 5.97 2.92 -1.39
N VAL A 112 6.35 3.21 -2.63
CA VAL A 112 7.66 2.89 -3.18
C VAL A 112 8.80 3.75 -2.58
N LEU A 113 8.45 4.83 -1.88
CA LEU A 113 9.42 5.70 -1.20
C LEU A 113 9.59 5.34 0.29
N ALA A 114 8.71 4.50 0.85
CA ALA A 114 8.81 4.10 2.24
C ALA A 114 10.04 3.21 2.47
N ASP A 115 10.78 3.49 3.54
CA ASP A 115 11.84 2.59 4.01
C ASP A 115 11.20 1.36 4.66
N LYS A 116 11.25 0.25 3.95
CA LYS A 116 10.74 -1.06 4.39
C LYS A 116 11.83 -1.96 4.97
N SER A 117 13.03 -1.43 5.18
CA SER A 117 14.11 -2.20 5.79
C SER A 117 13.75 -2.65 7.21
N ILE A 118 14.01 -3.92 7.49
CA ILE A 118 13.83 -4.48 8.84
C ILE A 118 15.16 -4.37 9.57
N THR A 119 15.16 -3.66 10.70
CA THR A 119 16.33 -3.55 11.58
C THR A 119 16.12 -4.40 12.81
N TYR A 120 16.93 -5.41 12.98
CA TYR A 120 16.94 -6.28 14.17
C TYR A 120 17.91 -5.76 15.21
N ARG A 121 17.42 -5.47 16.42
CA ARG A 121 18.26 -5.04 17.56
C ARG A 121 18.97 -6.19 18.25
N SER A 122 18.57 -7.43 18.01
CA SER A 122 19.19 -8.64 18.56
C SER A 122 18.87 -9.85 17.70
N VAL A 123 19.74 -10.85 17.71
CA VAL A 123 19.57 -12.12 16.98
C VAL A 123 18.25 -12.81 17.35
N ARG A 124 17.87 -12.79 18.63
CA ARG A 124 16.61 -13.41 19.10
C ARG A 124 15.37 -12.82 18.44
N LYS A 125 15.41 -11.54 18.04
CA LYS A 125 14.29 -10.87 17.34
C LYS A 125 14.22 -11.20 15.86
N MET A 126 15.21 -11.92 15.33
CA MET A 126 15.21 -12.38 13.93
C MET A 126 14.37 -13.65 13.74
N ARG A 127 13.89 -14.26 14.84
CA ARG A 127 13.07 -15.47 14.76
C ARG A 127 11.81 -15.16 13.93
N PRO A 128 11.54 -15.93 12.87
CA PRO A 128 10.36 -15.72 12.04
C PRO A 128 9.07 -16.06 12.80
N LEU A 129 7.97 -15.42 12.41
CA LEU A 129 6.64 -15.69 12.98
C LEU A 129 6.07 -17.04 12.53
N SER A 130 6.56 -17.58 11.42
CA SER A 130 6.17 -18.87 10.88
C SER A 130 7.40 -19.64 10.46
N PRO A 131 7.46 -20.98 10.69
CA PRO A 131 8.61 -21.82 10.33
C PRO A 131 8.86 -21.90 8.81
N TYR A 132 7.88 -21.50 8.01
CA TYR A 132 7.97 -21.56 6.54
C TYR A 132 8.08 -20.20 5.88
N LYS A 133 8.14 -19.10 6.65
CA LYS A 133 8.23 -17.74 6.09
C LYS A 133 9.44 -17.00 6.62
N LEU A 134 10.25 -16.49 5.72
CA LEU A 134 11.41 -15.67 6.03
C LEU A 134 11.12 -14.21 5.69
N ALA A 135 11.24 -13.32 6.66
CA ALA A 135 11.02 -11.90 6.44
C ALA A 135 12.23 -11.28 5.71
N VAL A 136 11.98 -10.65 4.57
CA VAL A 136 12.99 -9.93 3.77
C VAL A 136 12.91 -8.44 4.08
N GLN A 137 11.72 -7.90 4.07
CA GLN A 137 11.42 -6.52 4.42
C GLN A 137 10.00 -6.42 4.97
N TYR A 138 9.61 -5.27 5.48
CA TYR A 138 8.23 -5.05 5.90
C TYR A 138 7.26 -5.30 4.74
N GLY A 139 6.29 -6.20 4.95
CA GLY A 139 5.29 -6.56 3.96
C GLY A 139 5.76 -7.52 2.85
N THR A 140 6.97 -8.07 2.95
CA THR A 140 7.49 -9.03 1.97
C THR A 140 8.18 -10.19 2.67
N ASP A 141 7.62 -11.38 2.54
CA ASP A 141 8.14 -12.62 3.08
C ASP A 141 8.44 -13.60 1.95
N ILE A 142 9.45 -14.45 2.16
CA ILE A 142 9.71 -15.61 1.31
C ILE A 142 8.99 -16.80 1.93
N ASP A 143 8.07 -17.41 1.20
CA ASP A 143 7.41 -18.64 1.61
C ASP A 143 8.23 -19.84 1.13
N LEU A 144 8.81 -20.57 2.08
CA LEU A 144 9.66 -21.72 1.79
C LEU A 144 8.87 -22.94 1.27
N THR A 145 7.55 -22.96 1.43
CA THR A 145 6.72 -24.05 0.90
C THR A 145 6.52 -23.95 -0.60
N THR A 146 6.56 -22.75 -1.14
CA THR A 146 6.34 -22.47 -2.56
C THR A 146 7.61 -22.09 -3.31
N SER A 147 8.63 -21.58 -2.61
CA SER A 147 9.89 -21.12 -3.20
C SER A 147 10.92 -22.25 -3.22
N GLY A 148 11.12 -22.89 -4.36
CA GLY A 148 12.11 -23.97 -4.51
C GLY A 148 13.56 -23.49 -4.51
N SER A 149 13.82 -22.27 -4.96
CA SER A 149 15.15 -21.64 -4.98
C SER A 149 15.04 -20.12 -5.00
N MET A 150 16.08 -19.45 -4.53
CA MET A 150 16.14 -17.99 -4.50
C MET A 150 17.47 -17.51 -5.12
N LEU A 151 17.38 -16.53 -6.01
CA LEU A 151 18.53 -15.84 -6.58
C LEU A 151 18.66 -14.44 -5.98
N ILE A 152 19.79 -14.16 -5.33
CA ILE A 152 20.11 -12.84 -4.78
C ILE A 152 21.09 -12.12 -5.69
N VAL A 153 20.64 -11.07 -6.35
CA VAL A 153 21.43 -10.27 -7.28
C VAL A 153 21.61 -8.85 -6.72
N GLY A 154 22.73 -8.23 -7.01
CA GLY A 154 22.98 -6.84 -6.62
C GLY A 154 24.41 -6.41 -6.87
N LYS A 155 24.67 -5.10 -6.81
CA LYS A 155 26.01 -4.51 -6.96
C LYS A 155 26.96 -5.02 -5.87
N THR A 156 28.26 -5.03 -6.16
CA THR A 156 29.32 -5.26 -5.15
C THR A 156 29.14 -4.25 -4.00
N ARG A 157 29.30 -4.71 -2.76
CA ARG A 157 29.03 -3.93 -1.53
C ARG A 157 27.57 -3.55 -1.29
N GLY A 158 26.61 -4.11 -2.05
CA GLY A 158 25.16 -3.86 -1.88
C GLY A 158 24.49 -4.66 -0.76
N GLY A 159 25.24 -5.18 0.20
CA GLY A 159 24.66 -5.88 1.37
C GLY A 159 24.17 -7.31 1.09
N LYS A 160 24.46 -7.90 -0.09
CA LYS A 160 24.03 -9.27 -0.45
C LYS A 160 24.39 -10.30 0.63
N THR A 161 25.66 -10.34 1.03
CA THR A 161 26.16 -11.27 2.05
C THR A 161 25.45 -11.08 3.39
N THR A 162 25.24 -9.82 3.80
CA THR A 162 24.50 -9.50 5.02
C THR A 162 23.05 -9.99 4.94
N GLY A 163 22.40 -9.80 3.78
CA GLY A 163 21.04 -10.30 3.54
C GLY A 163 20.96 -11.84 3.61
N VAL A 164 21.91 -12.55 2.96
CA VAL A 164 21.99 -14.01 3.03
C VAL A 164 22.19 -14.49 4.48
N ILE A 165 23.11 -13.86 5.22
CA ILE A 165 23.35 -14.22 6.64
C ILE A 165 22.08 -13.98 7.47
N ALA A 166 21.37 -12.88 7.25
CA ALA A 166 20.12 -12.59 7.96
C ALA A 166 19.04 -13.65 7.70
N LEU A 167 18.90 -14.12 6.45
CA LEU A 167 17.96 -15.19 6.11
C LEU A 167 18.38 -16.53 6.72
N LEU A 168 19.65 -16.88 6.65
CA LEU A 168 20.18 -18.10 7.28
C LEU A 168 19.96 -18.11 8.80
N LEU A 169 20.17 -16.97 9.46
CA LEU A 169 19.90 -16.83 10.90
C LEU A 169 18.41 -17.04 11.21
N GLN A 170 17.51 -16.56 10.39
CA GLN A 170 16.09 -16.82 10.56
C GLN A 170 15.75 -18.31 10.45
N VAL A 171 16.36 -19.02 9.51
CA VAL A 171 16.20 -20.49 9.39
C VAL A 171 16.74 -21.21 10.61
N LEU A 172 17.89 -20.81 11.13
CA LEU A 172 18.51 -21.47 12.31
C LEU A 172 17.78 -21.18 13.62
N LEU A 173 16.95 -20.15 13.68
CA LEU A 173 16.19 -19.74 14.86
C LEU A 173 14.74 -20.28 14.87
N GLN A 174 14.35 -21.03 13.86
CA GLN A 174 13.07 -21.73 13.83
C GLN A 174 13.00 -22.84 14.88
#